data_374b225cc795c0f2c39a9b1bd4c7baa2
#
_entry.id   374b225cc795c0f2c39a9b1bd4c7baa2
#
_cell.length_a   1.000
_cell.length_b   1.000
_cell.length_c   1.000
_cell.angle_alpha   90.00
_cell.angle_beta   90.00
_cell.angle_gamma   90.00
#
_symmetry.space_group_name_H-M   'P 1'
#
loop_
_entity.id
_entity.type
_entity.pdbx_description
1 polymer ?
#
loop_
_entity_poly.entity_id
_entity_poly.type
_entity_poly.pdbx_seq_one_letter_code
_entity_poly.pdbx_strand_id
1 'polypeptide(L)'
;MKKETKEWSQIAKDDREIAIEMWKTKRNVYAVMFWQQAVEKIIKAYIVESIDALPKKTHDLDVLLKQAKLDITKLPFSNVKELSLAFTRTRYEDLSRKHYMKRSVVEPLVMMAEKLYLWIEKQLK
;
A
#
# COMPACT_ATOMS: atom_id res chain seq x y z
N MET A 1 -10.08 -10.38 16.91
CA MET A 1 -9.13 -10.27 15.77
C MET A 1 -8.09 -11.35 15.91
N LYS A 2 -7.80 -12.04 14.82
CA LYS A 2 -6.83 -13.14 14.80
C LYS A 2 -5.41 -12.63 15.09
N LYS A 3 -4.57 -13.51 15.61
CA LYS A 3 -3.17 -13.17 15.92
C LYS A 3 -2.42 -12.68 14.67
N GLU A 4 -2.54 -13.42 13.58
CA GLU A 4 -1.87 -13.07 12.32
C GLU A 4 -2.39 -11.74 11.74
N THR A 5 -3.67 -11.46 11.93
CA THR A 5 -4.25 -10.18 11.53
C THR A 5 -3.59 -9.03 12.28
N LYS A 6 -3.39 -9.19 13.58
CA LYS A 6 -2.73 -8.17 14.41
C LYS A 6 -1.28 -7.95 13.98
N GLU A 7 -0.58 -9.03 13.64
CA GLU A 7 0.80 -8.96 13.17
C GLU A 7 0.90 -8.18 11.85
N TRP A 8 0.06 -8.53 10.87
CA TRP A 8 0.02 -7.79 9.60
C TRP A 8 -0.36 -6.33 9.78
N SER A 9 -1.35 -6.07 10.65
CA SER A 9 -1.81 -4.71 10.94
C SER A 9 -0.70 -3.86 11.58
N GLN A 10 0.10 -4.46 12.46
CA GLN A 10 1.20 -3.75 13.10
C GLN A 10 2.30 -3.39 12.09
N ILE A 11 2.64 -4.33 11.21
CA ILE A 11 3.62 -4.05 10.14
C ILE A 11 3.10 -2.95 9.23
N ALA A 12 1.81 -3.02 8.87
CA ALA A 12 1.18 -1.99 8.04
C ALA A 12 1.25 -0.62 8.69
N LYS A 13 0.98 -0.54 9.98
CA LYS A 13 1.04 0.71 10.74
C LYS A 13 2.47 1.27 10.78
N ASP A 14 3.44 0.42 11.03
CA ASP A 14 4.84 0.84 11.06
C ASP A 14 5.29 1.39 9.69
N ASP A 15 4.96 0.68 8.61
CA ASP A 15 5.28 1.11 7.26
C ASP A 15 4.58 2.44 6.92
N ARG A 16 3.34 2.61 7.35
CA ARG A 16 2.59 3.86 7.17
C ARG A 16 3.27 5.03 7.89
N GLU A 17 3.69 4.84 9.12
CA GLU A 17 4.37 5.88 9.90
C GLU A 17 5.68 6.30 9.23
N ILE A 18 6.44 5.34 8.70
CA ILE A 18 7.66 5.63 7.96
C ILE A 18 7.33 6.40 6.67
N ALA A 19 6.28 5.98 5.95
CA ALA A 19 5.87 6.64 4.71
C ALA A 19 5.52 8.12 4.96
N ILE A 20 4.78 8.40 6.04
CA ILE A 20 4.40 9.76 6.42
C ILE A 20 5.66 10.59 6.72
N GLU A 21 6.59 10.04 7.46
CA GLU A 21 7.84 10.72 7.80
C GLU A 21 8.69 11.00 6.56
N MET A 22 8.80 10.04 5.67
CA MET A 22 9.54 10.21 4.41
C MET A 22 8.91 11.29 3.55
N TRP A 23 7.58 11.37 3.51
CA TRP A 23 6.87 12.41 2.77
C TRP A 23 7.14 13.79 3.35
N LYS A 24 7.08 13.93 4.67
CA LYS A 24 7.35 15.19 5.36
C LYS A 24 8.75 15.69 5.09
N THR A 25 9.73 14.80 5.03
CA THR A 25 11.14 15.15 4.83
C THR A 25 11.52 15.20 3.35
N LYS A 26 10.54 15.15 2.45
CA LYS A 26 10.73 15.25 0.99
C LYS A 26 11.54 14.11 0.39
N ARG A 27 11.54 12.96 1.01
CA ARG A 27 12.14 11.74 0.50
C ARG A 27 11.11 10.99 -0.31
N ASN A 28 10.80 11.51 -1.49
CA ASN A 28 9.66 11.09 -2.29
C ASN A 28 9.70 9.61 -2.72
N VAL A 29 10.86 9.11 -3.11
CA VAL A 29 11.03 7.71 -3.51
C VAL A 29 10.67 6.77 -2.36
N TYR A 30 11.21 7.06 -1.16
CA TYR A 30 10.95 6.23 0.02
C TYR A 30 9.52 6.38 0.50
N ALA A 31 8.95 7.57 0.37
CA ALA A 31 7.54 7.78 0.75
C ALA A 31 6.62 6.86 -0.04
N VAL A 32 6.73 6.85 -1.37
CA VAL A 32 5.87 6.00 -2.20
C VAL A 32 6.17 4.52 -1.99
N MET A 33 7.44 4.17 -1.78
CA MET A 33 7.83 2.79 -1.50
C MET A 33 7.16 2.26 -0.23
N PHE A 34 7.24 3.02 0.86
CA PHE A 34 6.64 2.60 2.13
C PHE A 34 5.13 2.67 2.12
N TRP A 35 4.53 3.63 1.38
CA TRP A 35 3.09 3.63 1.20
C TRP A 35 2.60 2.39 0.46
N GLN A 36 3.31 1.96 -0.58
CA GLN A 36 2.97 0.72 -1.27
C GLN A 36 3.00 -0.46 -0.29
N GLN A 37 4.05 -0.53 0.55
CA GLN A 37 4.18 -1.60 1.53
C GLN A 37 3.09 -1.54 2.61
N ALA A 38 2.75 -0.35 3.08
CA ALA A 38 1.69 -0.17 4.08
C ALA A 38 0.36 -0.67 3.55
N VAL A 39 0.01 -0.29 2.31
CA VAL A 39 -1.23 -0.75 1.66
C VAL A 39 -1.20 -2.26 1.46
N GLU A 40 -0.09 -2.81 1.00
CA GLU A 40 0.07 -4.25 0.83
C GLU A 40 -0.22 -5.00 2.15
N LYS A 41 0.37 -4.54 3.24
CA LYS A 41 0.25 -5.21 4.54
C LYS A 41 -1.15 -5.08 5.13
N ILE A 42 -1.83 -3.94 4.95
CA ILE A 42 -3.20 -3.80 5.47
C ILE A 42 -4.18 -4.66 4.67
N ILE A 43 -3.96 -4.82 3.37
CA ILE A 43 -4.76 -5.74 2.57
C ILE A 43 -4.55 -7.18 3.06
N LYS A 44 -3.32 -7.56 3.33
CA LYS A 44 -3.00 -8.91 3.84
C LYS A 44 -3.66 -9.16 5.20
N ALA A 45 -3.68 -8.15 6.08
CA ALA A 45 -4.41 -8.24 7.35
C ALA A 45 -5.89 -8.51 7.11
N TYR A 46 -6.49 -7.80 6.17
CA TYR A 46 -7.90 -7.99 5.82
C TYR A 46 -8.16 -9.41 5.26
N ILE A 47 -7.28 -9.91 4.41
CA ILE A 47 -7.41 -11.27 3.85
C ILE A 47 -7.42 -12.32 4.97
N VAL A 48 -6.50 -12.22 5.93
CA VAL A 48 -6.44 -13.14 7.05
C VAL A 48 -7.73 -13.06 7.88
N GLU A 49 -8.17 -11.85 8.22
CA GLU A 49 -9.32 -11.66 9.12
C GLU A 49 -10.64 -12.01 8.46
N SER A 50 -10.88 -11.49 7.26
CA SER A 50 -12.21 -11.49 6.65
C SER A 50 -12.42 -12.58 5.61
N ILE A 51 -11.36 -13.02 4.94
CA ILE A 51 -11.43 -14.10 3.95
C ILE A 51 -11.03 -15.43 4.58
N ASP A 52 -10.34 -15.37 5.71
CA ASP A 52 -9.83 -16.55 6.43
C ASP A 52 -8.91 -17.39 5.54
N ALA A 53 -8.02 -16.73 4.84
CA ALA A 53 -7.09 -17.34 3.90
C ALA A 53 -5.67 -16.85 4.13
N LEU A 54 -4.70 -17.64 3.66
CA LEU A 54 -3.31 -17.21 3.63
C LEU A 54 -3.15 -16.20 2.48
N PRO A 55 -2.66 -14.99 2.75
CA PRO A 55 -2.46 -14.02 1.68
C PRO A 55 -1.47 -14.54 0.63
N LYS A 56 -1.75 -14.28 -0.63
CA LYS A 56 -0.83 -14.63 -1.71
C LYS A 56 0.51 -13.94 -1.50
N LYS A 57 1.58 -14.64 -1.81
CA LYS A 57 2.95 -14.12 -1.70
C LYS A 57 3.26 -13.27 -2.92
N THR A 58 2.70 -12.09 -2.94
CA THR A 58 2.88 -11.14 -4.04
C THR A 58 2.90 -9.72 -3.47
N HIS A 59 3.49 -8.80 -4.24
CA HIS A 59 3.48 -7.37 -3.96
C HIS A 59 2.48 -6.63 -4.86
N ASP A 60 1.78 -7.36 -5.72
CA ASP A 60 0.80 -6.80 -6.64
C ASP A 60 -0.50 -6.53 -5.88
N LEU A 61 -0.81 -5.24 -5.71
CA LEU A 61 -1.98 -4.80 -4.95
C LEU A 61 -3.29 -5.23 -5.62
N ASP A 62 -3.34 -5.25 -6.96
CA ASP A 62 -4.55 -5.66 -7.69
C ASP A 62 -4.86 -7.13 -7.42
N VAL A 63 -3.83 -7.98 -7.40
CA VAL A 63 -3.98 -9.39 -7.08
C VAL A 63 -4.50 -9.58 -5.66
N LEU A 64 -3.93 -8.83 -4.71
CA LEU A 64 -4.33 -8.91 -3.30
C LEU A 64 -5.75 -8.39 -3.07
N LEU A 65 -6.12 -7.29 -3.71
CA LEU A 65 -7.48 -6.74 -3.62
C LEU A 65 -8.50 -7.73 -4.18
N LYS A 66 -8.15 -8.42 -5.24
CA LYS A 66 -9.01 -9.46 -5.83
C LYS A 66 -9.17 -10.64 -4.87
N GLN A 67 -8.09 -11.09 -4.25
CA GLN A 67 -8.17 -12.14 -3.23
C GLN A 67 -9.02 -11.68 -2.04
N ALA A 68 -8.92 -10.42 -1.65
CA ALA A 68 -9.68 -9.84 -0.57
C ALA A 68 -11.16 -9.64 -0.91
N LYS A 69 -11.54 -9.81 -2.16
CA LYS A 69 -12.92 -9.59 -2.66
C LYS A 69 -13.41 -8.17 -2.37
N LEU A 70 -12.48 -7.20 -2.39
CA LEU A 70 -12.78 -5.79 -2.22
C LEU A 70 -12.95 -5.15 -3.59
N ASP A 71 -14.12 -4.55 -3.82
CA ASP A 71 -14.41 -3.87 -5.07
C ASP A 71 -14.10 -2.38 -4.94
N ILE A 72 -12.92 -2.00 -5.42
CA ILE A 72 -12.48 -0.62 -5.40
C ILE A 72 -13.01 0.20 -6.58
N THR A 73 -13.68 -0.45 -7.55
CA THR A 73 -14.24 0.27 -8.70
C THR A 73 -15.37 1.21 -8.29
N LYS A 74 -16.00 0.96 -7.15
CA LYS A 74 -17.07 1.78 -6.59
C LYS A 74 -16.55 2.96 -5.77
N LEU A 75 -15.24 3.09 -5.66
CA LEU A 75 -14.58 4.11 -4.86
C LEU A 75 -13.77 5.03 -5.77
N PRO A 76 -13.53 6.29 -5.35
CA PRO A 76 -12.73 7.20 -6.17
C PRO A 76 -11.23 6.91 -6.07
N PHE A 77 -10.86 5.63 -6.10
CA PHE A 77 -9.46 5.22 -6.12
C PHE A 77 -9.04 4.91 -7.55
N SER A 78 -8.14 5.70 -8.06
CA SER A 78 -7.50 5.49 -9.34
C SER A 78 -6.01 5.25 -9.13
N ASN A 79 -5.36 4.66 -10.12
CA ASN A 79 -3.91 4.46 -10.10
C ASN A 79 -3.40 3.46 -9.05
N VAL A 80 -4.23 2.52 -8.60
CA VAL A 80 -3.77 1.45 -7.70
C VAL A 80 -2.65 0.66 -8.35
N LYS A 81 -2.77 0.39 -9.65
CA LYS A 81 -1.72 -0.29 -10.42
C LYS A 81 -0.40 0.48 -10.38
N GLU A 82 -0.45 1.81 -10.52
CA GLU A 82 0.76 2.65 -10.45
C GLU A 82 1.42 2.55 -9.07
N LEU A 83 0.64 2.56 -8.01
CA LEU A 83 1.16 2.36 -6.66
C LEU A 83 1.80 0.97 -6.54
N SER A 84 1.14 -0.05 -7.07
CA SER A 84 1.65 -1.42 -7.04
C SER A 84 3.02 -1.53 -7.72
N LEU A 85 3.17 -0.89 -8.88
CA LEU A 85 4.43 -0.91 -9.64
C LEU A 85 5.58 -0.23 -8.89
N ALA A 86 5.27 0.67 -7.97
CA ALA A 86 6.30 1.37 -7.19
C ALA A 86 7.14 0.39 -6.36
N PHE A 87 6.58 -0.76 -5.98
CA PHE A 87 7.35 -1.78 -5.25
C PHE A 87 8.64 -2.16 -5.98
N THR A 88 8.54 -2.44 -7.27
CA THR A 88 9.70 -2.83 -8.08
C THR A 88 10.50 -1.62 -8.56
N ARG A 89 9.82 -0.61 -9.08
CA ARG A 89 10.45 0.52 -9.77
C ARG A 89 11.28 1.42 -8.85
N THR A 90 10.96 1.47 -7.56
CA THR A 90 11.72 2.31 -6.61
C THR A 90 13.01 1.65 -6.13
N ARG A 91 13.18 0.33 -6.34
CA ARG A 91 14.29 -0.43 -5.78
C ARG A 91 15.54 -0.48 -6.68
N TYR A 92 15.40 -0.12 -7.94
CA TYR A 92 16.49 -0.23 -8.91
C TYR A 92 16.99 1.14 -9.36
N GLU A 93 18.31 1.26 -9.49
CA GLU A 93 18.95 2.48 -9.96
C GLU A 93 18.84 2.61 -11.47
N ASP A 94 17.64 2.90 -11.95
CA ASP A 94 17.38 3.11 -13.37
C ASP A 94 16.48 4.33 -13.55
N LEU A 95 16.06 4.57 -14.78
CA LEU A 95 15.17 5.69 -15.10
C LEU A 95 13.84 5.62 -14.36
N SER A 96 13.38 4.41 -14.01
CA SER A 96 12.12 4.22 -13.29
C SER A 96 12.18 4.83 -11.89
N ARG A 97 13.30 4.61 -11.17
CA ARG A 97 13.48 5.20 -9.85
C ARG A 97 13.49 6.73 -9.91
N LYS A 98 14.16 7.30 -10.92
CA LYS A 98 14.23 8.76 -11.10
C LYS A 98 12.85 9.39 -11.27
N HIS A 99 11.93 8.67 -11.91
CA HIS A 99 10.55 9.12 -12.09
C HIS A 99 9.91 9.45 -10.73
N TYR A 100 10.15 8.62 -9.71
CA TYR A 100 9.58 8.80 -8.38
C TYR A 100 10.33 9.80 -7.51
N MET A 101 11.39 10.42 -8.01
CA MET A 101 12.05 11.52 -7.31
C MET A 101 11.25 12.82 -7.42
N LYS A 102 10.38 12.91 -8.43
CA LYS A 102 9.55 14.10 -8.66
C LYS A 102 8.33 14.08 -7.73
N ARG A 103 8.21 15.11 -6.90
CA ARG A 103 7.08 15.22 -5.96
C ARG A 103 5.73 15.25 -6.68
N SER A 104 5.66 15.91 -7.82
CA SER A 104 4.42 15.97 -8.62
C SER A 104 3.94 14.60 -9.11
N VAL A 105 4.86 13.67 -9.31
CA VAL A 105 4.53 12.29 -9.70
C VAL A 105 4.05 11.49 -8.49
N VAL A 106 4.72 11.66 -7.36
CA VAL A 106 4.49 10.86 -6.15
C VAL A 106 3.27 11.32 -5.35
N GLU A 107 2.98 12.64 -5.32
CA GLU A 107 1.91 13.17 -4.51
C GLU A 107 0.54 12.50 -4.75
N PRO A 108 0.07 12.33 -6.00
CA PRO A 108 -1.21 11.64 -6.22
C PRO A 108 -1.22 10.20 -5.69
N LEU A 109 -0.08 9.53 -5.78
CA LEU A 109 0.05 8.15 -5.29
C LEU A 109 0.01 8.10 -3.76
N VAL A 110 0.70 9.03 -3.09
CA VAL A 110 0.69 9.14 -1.63
C VAL A 110 -0.72 9.43 -1.13
N MET A 111 -1.42 10.39 -1.74
CA MET A 111 -2.77 10.74 -1.36
C MET A 111 -3.75 9.59 -1.54
N MET A 112 -3.65 8.89 -2.65
CA MET A 112 -4.50 7.72 -2.93
C MET A 112 -4.19 6.59 -1.97
N ALA A 113 -2.92 6.32 -1.72
CA ALA A 113 -2.49 5.26 -0.82
C ALA A 113 -3.03 5.48 0.60
N GLU A 114 -2.97 6.71 1.10
CA GLU A 114 -3.50 7.04 2.42
C GLU A 114 -5.00 6.78 2.51
N LYS A 115 -5.76 7.21 1.50
CA LYS A 115 -7.20 6.98 1.46
C LYS A 115 -7.54 5.49 1.40
N LEU A 116 -6.84 4.76 0.55
CA LEU A 116 -7.06 3.33 0.40
C LEU A 116 -6.71 2.59 1.70
N TYR A 117 -5.59 2.92 2.32
CA TYR A 117 -5.18 2.33 3.59
C TYR A 117 -6.25 2.54 4.67
N LEU A 118 -6.71 3.77 4.84
CA LEU A 118 -7.71 4.09 5.87
C LEU A 118 -9.04 3.41 5.60
N TRP A 119 -9.43 3.30 4.34
CA TRP A 119 -10.66 2.61 3.96
C TRP A 119 -10.59 1.12 4.31
N ILE A 120 -9.48 0.45 4.00
CA ILE A 120 -9.29 -0.97 4.33
C ILE A 120 -9.22 -1.16 5.84
N GLU A 121 -8.51 -0.29 6.54
CA GLU A 121 -8.40 -0.35 7.99
C GLU A 121 -9.78 -0.32 8.66
N LYS A 122 -10.67 0.52 8.16
CA LYS A 122 -12.05 0.60 8.66
C LYS A 122 -12.82 -0.71 8.47
N GLN A 123 -12.54 -1.44 7.40
CA GLN A 123 -13.20 -2.72 7.15
C GLN A 123 -12.80 -3.79 8.18
N LEU A 124 -11.66 -3.62 8.83
CA LEU A 124 -11.17 -4.55 9.84
C LEU A 124 -11.86 -4.38 11.20
N LYS A 125 -12.50 -3.26 11.43
CA LYS A 125 -13.10 -2.94 12.74
C LYS A 125 -14.58 -3.30 12.85
#